data_13e68c9eb85fe9c184e6450454ff20bd
#
_entry.id   13e68c9eb85fe9c184e6450454ff20bd
#
_cell.length_a   1.000
_cell.length_b   1.000
_cell.length_c   1.000
_cell.angle_alpha   90.00
_cell.angle_beta   90.00
_cell.angle_gamma   90.00
#
_symmetry.space_group_name_H-M   'P 1'
#
loop_
_entity.id
_entity.type
_entity.pdbx_description
1 polymer ?
#
loop_
_entity_poly.entity_id
_entity_poly.type
_entity_poly.pdbx_seq_one_letter_code
_entity_poly.pdbx_strand_id
1 'polypeptide(L)'
;MKPHYSQTLYRAFWFDMGVRLARLLGVKGARRVARALAEAYRLTHPRTQSTVQENLRLLCGPSLPKGAVRRTFGNFGATLADYFQLGARTRKDALALIEARRGFENIQSALADGKGALLVTVHTGLFELGGLLMEEFHLPLVVLSLPEPSPALNQWRAAYRQRWGAETLEVGVSEFSFVEIARLLGRGKCVAMLIDRPHGNGDVVLVDFPHGQVPFSTGPVWLSLLTGAPIIPSTILATESGRYAMEALPPLRPNCEGADRAACVRAVTLELADRFREPLCNHPDQWYQFAPLSRLHS
;
A
#
# COMPACT_ATOMS: atom_id res chain seq x y z
N MET A 1 4.23 -0.33 21.83
CA MET A 1 4.59 1.10 21.99
C MET A 1 3.83 1.90 20.94
N LYS A 2 2.93 2.82 21.30
CA LYS A 2 2.17 3.62 20.33
C LYS A 2 3.16 4.50 19.56
N PRO A 3 3.12 4.55 18.22
CA PRO A 3 3.99 5.43 17.46
C PRO A 3 3.70 6.88 17.87
N HIS A 4 4.74 7.63 18.21
CA HIS A 4 4.69 9.07 18.51
C HIS A 4 4.45 9.87 17.21
N TYR A 5 3.28 9.69 16.58
CA TYR A 5 2.83 10.65 15.59
C TYR A 5 2.18 11.83 16.31
N SER A 6 2.56 13.02 15.94
CA SER A 6 1.87 14.24 16.41
C SER A 6 0.38 14.11 16.12
N GLN A 7 -0.45 13.88 17.14
CA GLN A 7 -1.91 13.70 17.00
C GLN A 7 -2.57 14.89 16.28
N THR A 8 -1.91 16.03 16.21
CA THR A 8 -2.35 17.23 15.52
C THR A 8 -2.47 17.07 13.99
N LEU A 9 -1.62 16.27 13.35
CA LEU A 9 -1.65 16.05 11.89
C LEU A 9 -2.70 15.02 11.45
N TYR A 10 -3.20 14.18 12.38
CA TYR A 10 -4.19 13.14 12.11
C TYR A 10 -5.63 13.60 12.39
N ARG A 11 -5.98 14.84 12.07
CA ARG A 11 -7.34 15.36 12.15
C ARG A 11 -7.98 15.39 10.77
N ALA A 12 -9.23 14.95 10.67
CA ALA A 12 -10.03 15.01 9.43
C ALA A 12 -10.04 16.41 8.80
N PHE A 13 -10.00 17.46 9.64
CA PHE A 13 -9.89 18.86 9.20
C PHE A 13 -8.74 19.11 8.22
N TRP A 14 -7.54 18.55 8.47
CA TRP A 14 -6.39 18.74 7.59
C TRP A 14 -6.57 18.05 6.24
N PHE A 15 -7.28 16.93 6.23
CA PHE A 15 -7.60 16.20 5.01
C PHE A 15 -8.63 16.97 4.18
N ASP A 16 -9.69 17.53 4.80
CA ASP A 16 -10.64 18.39 4.11
C ASP A 16 -9.96 19.65 3.55
N MET A 17 -9.09 20.27 4.33
CA MET A 17 -8.31 21.43 3.87
C MET A 17 -7.38 21.05 2.73
N GLY A 18 -6.73 19.88 2.79
CA GLY A 18 -5.92 19.34 1.70
C GLY A 18 -6.72 19.22 0.40
N VAL A 19 -7.93 18.66 0.46
CA VAL A 19 -8.83 18.54 -0.71
C VAL A 19 -9.20 19.92 -1.28
N ARG A 20 -9.56 20.89 -0.40
CA ARG A 20 -9.91 22.27 -0.84
C ARG A 20 -8.72 22.96 -1.50
N LEU A 21 -7.54 22.92 -0.87
CA LEU A 21 -6.33 23.51 -1.41
C LEU A 21 -5.91 22.85 -2.73
N ALA A 22 -5.98 21.53 -2.81
CA ALA A 22 -5.67 20.80 -4.03
C ALA A 22 -6.59 21.23 -5.19
N ARG A 23 -7.90 21.45 -4.90
CA ARG A 23 -8.85 21.96 -5.88
C ARG A 23 -8.49 23.36 -6.37
N LEU A 24 -8.13 24.28 -5.46
CA LEU A 24 -7.80 25.65 -5.79
C LEU A 24 -6.51 25.77 -6.61
N LEU A 25 -5.49 25.01 -6.25
CA LEU A 25 -4.16 25.09 -6.86
C LEU A 25 -4.05 24.30 -8.18
N GLY A 26 -5.03 23.44 -8.48
CA GLY A 26 -4.94 22.51 -9.59
C GLY A 26 -3.80 21.50 -9.42
N VAL A 27 -3.66 20.57 -10.38
CA VAL A 27 -2.73 19.44 -10.26
C VAL A 27 -1.28 19.86 -10.10
N LYS A 28 -0.80 20.71 -11.02
CA LYS A 28 0.60 21.13 -11.03
C LYS A 28 0.95 22.00 -9.81
N GLY A 29 0.04 22.90 -9.41
CA GLY A 29 0.21 23.77 -8.25
C GLY A 29 0.22 22.96 -6.95
N ALA A 30 -0.75 22.08 -6.75
CA ALA A 30 -0.85 21.23 -5.57
C ALA A 30 0.40 20.35 -5.39
N ARG A 31 0.87 19.70 -6.45
CA ARG A 31 2.12 18.90 -6.42
C ARG A 31 3.35 19.73 -6.08
N ARG A 32 3.47 20.96 -6.61
CA ARG A 32 4.61 21.85 -6.28
C ARG A 32 4.60 22.24 -4.81
N VAL A 33 3.46 22.66 -4.30
CA VAL A 33 3.29 23.02 -2.88
C VAL A 33 3.55 21.82 -1.99
N ALA A 34 2.98 20.67 -2.31
CA ALA A 34 3.19 19.45 -1.52
C ALA A 34 4.65 18.98 -1.51
N ARG A 35 5.37 19.09 -2.63
CA ARG A 35 6.82 18.80 -2.67
C ARG A 35 7.62 19.79 -1.82
N ALA A 36 7.27 21.07 -1.83
CA ALA A 36 7.93 22.07 -0.99
C ALA A 36 7.68 21.82 0.50
N LEU A 37 6.44 21.47 0.88
CA LEU A 37 6.10 21.10 2.25
C LEU A 37 6.81 19.79 2.69
N ALA A 38 6.88 18.80 1.81
CA ALA A 38 7.60 17.56 2.08
C ALA A 38 9.11 17.80 2.28
N GLU A 39 9.70 18.72 1.51
CA GLU A 39 11.10 19.12 1.68
C GLU A 39 11.32 19.87 3.00
N ALA A 40 10.44 20.80 3.36
CA ALA A 40 10.48 21.49 4.64
C ALA A 40 10.35 20.50 5.80
N TYR A 41 9.42 19.53 5.69
CA TYR A 41 9.27 18.47 6.68
C TYR A 41 10.55 17.63 6.81
N ARG A 42 11.16 17.22 5.69
CA ARG A 42 12.43 16.48 5.68
C ARG A 42 13.53 17.21 6.43
N LEU A 43 13.68 18.53 6.18
CA LEU A 43 14.72 19.34 6.81
C LEU A 43 14.50 19.55 8.32
N THR A 44 13.24 19.61 8.75
CA THR A 44 12.87 19.83 10.16
C THR A 44 12.76 18.53 10.98
N HIS A 45 12.76 17.35 10.30
CA HIS A 45 12.61 16.03 10.95
C HIS A 45 13.78 15.09 10.60
N PRO A 46 14.99 15.36 11.13
CA PRO A 46 16.20 14.60 10.79
C PRO A 46 16.10 13.12 11.15
N ARG A 47 15.34 12.75 12.19
CA ARG A 47 15.11 11.34 12.54
C ARG A 47 14.34 10.60 11.46
N THR A 48 13.28 11.19 10.91
CA THR A 48 12.50 10.58 9.81
C THR A 48 13.35 10.50 8.54
N GLN A 49 14.16 11.54 8.28
CA GLN A 49 15.11 11.51 7.17
C GLN A 49 16.12 10.36 7.29
N SER A 50 16.71 10.16 8.49
CA SER A 50 17.64 9.04 8.75
C SER A 50 16.96 7.69 8.53
N THR A 51 15.73 7.53 9.06
CA THR A 51 14.94 6.31 8.87
C THR A 51 14.73 5.99 7.38
N VAL A 52 14.30 6.97 6.59
CA VAL A 52 14.13 6.78 5.13
C VAL A 52 15.46 6.42 4.48
N GLN A 53 16.54 7.07 4.87
CA GLN A 53 17.89 6.77 4.37
C GLN A 53 18.31 5.34 4.68
N GLU A 54 18.08 4.88 5.92
CA GLU A 54 18.39 3.52 6.36
C GLU A 54 17.57 2.49 5.57
N ASN A 55 16.27 2.72 5.43
CA ASN A 55 15.40 1.83 4.67
C ASN A 55 15.80 1.74 3.18
N LEU A 56 16.14 2.87 2.54
CA LEU A 56 16.60 2.88 1.15
C LEU A 56 17.93 2.13 0.96
N ARG A 57 18.80 2.12 1.98
CA ARG A 57 20.06 1.36 1.92
C ARG A 57 19.84 -0.14 1.81
N LEU A 58 18.73 -0.67 2.31
CA LEU A 58 18.39 -2.09 2.15
C LEU A 58 18.19 -2.47 0.68
N LEU A 59 17.74 -1.52 -0.15
CA LEU A 59 17.49 -1.71 -1.58
C LEU A 59 18.71 -1.31 -2.43
N CYS A 60 19.33 -0.17 -2.12
CA CYS A 60 20.33 0.48 -2.98
C CYS A 60 21.78 0.33 -2.50
N GLY A 61 21.98 -0.18 -1.27
CA GLY A 61 23.32 -0.25 -0.66
C GLY A 61 23.73 1.02 0.06
N PRO A 62 24.97 1.03 0.60
CA PRO A 62 25.48 2.13 1.41
C PRO A 62 25.59 3.45 0.64
N SER A 63 25.86 3.37 -0.67
CA SER A 63 26.00 4.52 -1.57
C SER A 63 24.68 4.80 -2.28
N LEU A 64 23.78 5.55 -1.63
CA LEU A 64 22.50 5.91 -2.23
C LEU A 64 22.68 6.81 -3.47
N PRO A 65 21.82 6.67 -4.50
CA PRO A 65 21.76 7.61 -5.61
C PRO A 65 21.57 9.04 -5.09
N LYS A 66 22.33 9.99 -5.67
CA LYS A 66 22.30 11.41 -5.25
C LYS A 66 20.85 11.91 -5.17
N GLY A 67 20.47 12.43 -4.01
CA GLY A 67 19.13 12.98 -3.77
C GLY A 67 18.01 11.95 -3.62
N ALA A 68 18.28 10.63 -3.50
CA ALA A 68 17.26 9.60 -3.35
C ALA A 68 16.30 9.90 -2.20
N VAL A 69 16.82 10.17 -1.00
CA VAL A 69 16.00 10.53 0.18
C VAL A 69 15.09 11.74 -0.11
N ARG A 70 15.65 12.80 -0.70
CA ARG A 70 14.86 13.99 -1.07
C ARG A 70 13.76 13.65 -2.08
N ARG A 71 14.07 12.81 -3.08
CA ARG A 71 13.05 12.37 -4.05
C ARG A 71 11.95 11.56 -3.38
N THR A 72 12.27 10.66 -2.44
CA THR A 72 11.27 9.90 -1.68
C THR A 72 10.27 10.82 -0.99
N PHE A 73 10.73 11.83 -0.26
CA PHE A 73 9.84 12.81 0.37
C PHE A 73 9.04 13.60 -0.68
N GLY A 74 9.68 14.05 -1.75
CA GLY A 74 9.03 14.80 -2.82
C GLY A 74 7.98 13.97 -3.57
N ASN A 75 8.26 12.71 -3.86
CA ASN A 75 7.33 11.79 -4.52
C ASN A 75 6.13 11.47 -3.61
N PHE A 76 6.38 11.21 -2.31
CA PHE A 76 5.31 11.06 -1.33
C PHE A 76 4.42 12.29 -1.25
N GLY A 77 5.02 13.50 -1.20
CA GLY A 77 4.27 14.75 -1.20
C GLY A 77 3.40 14.91 -2.46
N ALA A 78 3.94 14.61 -3.63
CA ALA A 78 3.20 14.65 -4.88
C ALA A 78 2.06 13.63 -4.90
N THR A 79 2.30 12.41 -4.44
CA THR A 79 1.28 11.35 -4.31
C THR A 79 0.18 11.76 -3.34
N LEU A 80 0.51 12.40 -2.23
CA LEU A 80 -0.48 12.93 -1.28
C LEU A 80 -1.31 14.05 -1.89
N ALA A 81 -0.71 14.94 -2.71
CA ALA A 81 -1.44 15.97 -3.45
C ALA A 81 -2.43 15.33 -4.44
N ASP A 82 -2.02 14.27 -5.14
CA ASP A 82 -2.90 13.53 -6.05
C ASP A 82 -4.02 12.83 -5.31
N TYR A 83 -3.75 12.24 -4.16
CA TYR A 83 -4.76 11.68 -3.27
C TYR A 83 -5.83 12.73 -2.92
N PHE A 84 -5.44 13.94 -2.51
CA PHE A 84 -6.38 15.02 -2.24
C PHE A 84 -7.11 15.48 -3.49
N GLN A 85 -6.45 15.49 -4.64
CA GLN A 85 -7.08 15.81 -5.93
C GLN A 85 -8.19 14.83 -6.31
N LEU A 86 -8.08 13.54 -5.97
CA LEU A 86 -9.14 12.57 -6.20
C LEU A 86 -10.46 13.01 -5.56
N GLY A 87 -10.43 13.63 -4.36
CA GLY A 87 -11.61 14.17 -3.68
C GLY A 87 -12.34 15.27 -4.46
N ALA A 88 -11.66 15.91 -5.40
CA ALA A 88 -12.17 17.03 -6.22
C ALA A 88 -12.50 16.64 -7.66
N ARG A 89 -12.12 15.44 -8.11
CA ARG A 89 -12.23 15.00 -9.51
C ARG A 89 -13.54 14.28 -9.81
N THR A 90 -13.92 14.33 -11.09
CA THR A 90 -14.87 13.36 -11.64
C THR A 90 -14.20 11.99 -11.75
N ARG A 91 -15.01 10.92 -11.86
CA ARG A 91 -14.49 9.57 -12.10
C ARG A 91 -13.62 9.49 -13.36
N LYS A 92 -14.05 10.12 -14.45
CA LYS A 92 -13.32 10.19 -15.71
C LYS A 92 -11.93 10.82 -15.53
N ASP A 93 -11.85 11.95 -14.81
CA ASP A 93 -10.58 12.64 -14.57
C ASP A 93 -9.67 11.86 -13.62
N ALA A 94 -10.23 11.12 -12.68
CA ALA A 94 -9.48 10.26 -11.78
C ALA A 94 -8.88 9.05 -12.54
N LEU A 95 -9.67 8.41 -13.42
CA LEU A 95 -9.21 7.32 -14.29
C LEU A 95 -8.13 7.79 -15.29
N ALA A 96 -8.17 9.06 -15.71
CA ALA A 96 -7.14 9.64 -16.57
C ALA A 96 -5.75 9.76 -15.90
N LEU A 97 -5.68 9.60 -14.56
CA LEU A 97 -4.40 9.48 -13.86
C LEU A 97 -3.73 8.12 -14.12
N ILE A 98 -4.46 7.12 -14.57
CA ILE A 98 -3.95 5.79 -14.85
C ILE A 98 -3.46 5.76 -16.30
N GLU A 99 -2.16 5.63 -16.49
CA GLU A 99 -1.52 5.61 -17.79
C GLU A 99 -1.46 4.20 -18.39
N ALA A 100 -1.19 3.22 -17.55
CA ALA A 100 -1.09 1.83 -17.94
C ALA A 100 -1.82 0.92 -16.95
N ARG A 101 -2.47 -0.09 -17.48
CA ARG A 101 -3.21 -1.12 -16.75
C ARG A 101 -2.78 -2.48 -17.30
N ARG A 102 -2.03 -3.23 -16.51
CA ARG A 102 -1.50 -4.53 -16.93
C ARG A 102 -1.99 -5.63 -16.01
N GLY A 103 -2.24 -6.82 -16.56
CA GLY A 103 -2.56 -8.02 -15.79
C GLY A 103 -3.94 -7.99 -15.11
N PHE A 104 -4.88 -7.16 -15.55
CA PHE A 104 -6.25 -7.14 -15.01
C PHE A 104 -6.98 -8.46 -15.25
N GLU A 105 -6.65 -9.15 -16.32
CA GLU A 105 -7.08 -10.51 -16.63
C GLU A 105 -6.71 -11.52 -15.54
N ASN A 106 -5.61 -11.30 -14.83
CA ASN A 106 -5.21 -12.13 -13.69
C ASN A 106 -6.20 -12.02 -12.52
N ILE A 107 -6.74 -10.81 -12.28
CA ILE A 107 -7.75 -10.59 -11.25
C ILE A 107 -9.07 -11.25 -11.64
N GLN A 108 -9.50 -11.07 -12.89
CA GLN A 108 -10.74 -11.66 -13.38
C GLN A 108 -10.68 -13.20 -13.36
N SER A 109 -9.57 -13.78 -13.83
CA SER A 109 -9.32 -15.22 -13.78
C SER A 109 -9.30 -15.75 -12.36
N ALA A 110 -8.69 -15.03 -11.43
CA ALA A 110 -8.64 -15.44 -10.02
C ALA A 110 -10.03 -15.46 -9.37
N LEU A 111 -10.90 -14.52 -9.74
CA LEU A 111 -12.26 -14.43 -9.20
C LEU A 111 -13.23 -15.46 -9.79
N ALA A 112 -12.92 -16.03 -10.96
CA ALA A 112 -13.77 -17.03 -11.62
C ALA A 112 -14.01 -18.27 -10.77
N ASP A 113 -13.08 -18.58 -9.84
CA ASP A 113 -13.20 -19.71 -8.90
C ASP A 113 -14.23 -19.46 -7.77
N GLY A 114 -14.79 -18.25 -7.66
CA GLY A 114 -15.79 -17.91 -6.65
C GLY A 114 -15.26 -17.81 -5.20
N LYS A 115 -13.94 -17.94 -5.00
CA LYS A 115 -13.29 -17.91 -3.68
C LYS A 115 -12.83 -16.51 -3.27
N GLY A 116 -13.19 -15.46 -4.03
CA GLY A 116 -12.62 -14.14 -3.86
C GLY A 116 -11.13 -14.10 -4.26
N ALA A 117 -10.45 -13.01 -3.92
CA ALA A 117 -9.02 -12.87 -4.18
C ALA A 117 -8.36 -11.92 -3.15
N LEU A 118 -7.10 -12.18 -2.83
CA LEU A 118 -6.25 -11.32 -2.02
C LEU A 118 -5.40 -10.44 -2.95
N LEU A 119 -5.70 -9.14 -3.02
CA LEU A 119 -4.87 -8.18 -3.74
C LEU A 119 -3.79 -7.67 -2.78
N VAL A 120 -2.56 -8.07 -3.04
CA VAL A 120 -1.44 -7.78 -2.13
C VAL A 120 -0.52 -6.78 -2.78
N THR A 121 -0.18 -5.71 -2.05
CA THR A 121 0.71 -4.66 -2.54
C THR A 121 1.68 -4.19 -1.44
N VAL A 122 2.54 -3.25 -1.79
CA VAL A 122 3.47 -2.56 -0.90
C VAL A 122 3.21 -1.05 -0.94
N HIS A 123 3.78 -0.28 -0.01
CA HIS A 123 3.54 1.16 0.10
C HIS A 123 4.25 1.95 -1.01
N THR A 124 3.80 1.79 -2.26
CA THR A 124 4.32 2.51 -3.43
C THR A 124 3.21 3.31 -4.12
N GLY A 125 3.58 4.37 -4.79
CA GLY A 125 2.68 5.17 -5.62
C GLY A 125 1.37 5.57 -4.93
N LEU A 126 0.31 5.72 -5.72
CA LEU A 126 -1.04 6.05 -5.23
C LEU A 126 -1.94 4.82 -5.24
N PHE A 127 -1.72 3.90 -4.28
CA PHE A 127 -2.44 2.62 -4.19
C PHE A 127 -3.97 2.79 -4.03
N GLU A 128 -4.45 3.93 -3.57
CA GLU A 128 -5.89 4.24 -3.50
C GLU A 128 -6.57 4.25 -4.88
N LEU A 129 -5.83 4.45 -5.97
CA LEU A 129 -6.36 4.33 -7.33
C LEU A 129 -6.82 2.89 -7.66
N GLY A 130 -6.31 1.89 -6.95
CA GLY A 130 -6.75 0.50 -7.09
C GLY A 130 -8.26 0.35 -6.88
N GLY A 131 -8.82 1.03 -5.88
CA GLY A 131 -10.26 1.01 -5.62
C GLY A 131 -11.09 1.52 -6.80
N LEU A 132 -10.68 2.65 -7.38
CA LEU A 132 -11.34 3.23 -8.53
C LEU A 132 -11.33 2.30 -9.75
N LEU A 133 -10.22 1.61 -9.96
CA LEU A 133 -10.07 0.70 -11.09
C LEU A 133 -10.90 -0.58 -10.88
N MET A 134 -10.92 -1.12 -9.66
CA MET A 134 -11.77 -2.28 -9.34
C MET A 134 -13.25 -1.97 -9.55
N GLU A 135 -13.71 -0.76 -9.18
CA GLU A 135 -15.08 -0.33 -9.42
C GLU A 135 -15.39 -0.21 -10.93
N GLU A 136 -14.44 0.26 -11.75
CA GLU A 136 -14.62 0.33 -13.21
C GLU A 136 -14.93 -1.04 -13.82
N PHE A 137 -14.35 -2.10 -13.27
CA PHE A 137 -14.59 -3.48 -13.67
C PHE A 137 -15.70 -4.17 -12.87
N HIS A 138 -16.46 -3.43 -12.07
CA HIS A 138 -17.52 -3.96 -11.19
C HIS A 138 -17.03 -5.06 -10.24
N LEU A 139 -15.78 -4.99 -9.80
CA LEU A 139 -15.17 -5.95 -8.89
C LEU A 139 -15.28 -5.44 -7.44
N PRO A 140 -15.91 -6.22 -6.54
CA PRO A 140 -16.14 -5.79 -5.16
C PRO A 140 -14.81 -5.77 -4.37
N LEU A 141 -14.37 -4.59 -3.93
CA LEU A 141 -13.12 -4.39 -3.20
C LEU A 141 -13.37 -4.02 -1.75
N VAL A 142 -12.67 -4.71 -0.85
CA VAL A 142 -12.54 -4.35 0.56
C VAL A 142 -11.07 -4.07 0.87
N VAL A 143 -10.77 -2.88 1.38
CA VAL A 143 -9.41 -2.46 1.77
C VAL A 143 -9.23 -2.69 3.27
N LEU A 144 -8.21 -3.46 3.66
CA LEU A 144 -7.82 -3.59 5.06
C LEU A 144 -7.06 -2.35 5.50
N SER A 145 -7.44 -1.79 6.63
CA SER A 145 -6.81 -0.59 7.20
C SER A 145 -6.63 -0.74 8.69
N LEU A 146 -5.49 -0.33 9.22
CA LEU A 146 -5.33 -0.14 10.64
C LEU A 146 -6.10 1.11 11.09
N PRO A 147 -6.60 1.13 12.34
CA PRO A 147 -7.26 2.30 12.88
C PRO A 147 -6.34 3.52 12.87
N GLU A 148 -6.88 4.63 12.41
CA GLU A 148 -6.21 5.92 12.54
C GLU A 148 -6.26 6.41 14.00
N PRO A 149 -5.33 7.29 14.42
CA PRO A 149 -5.33 7.86 15.77
C PRO A 149 -6.61 8.62 16.14
N SER A 150 -7.43 9.00 15.15
CA SER A 150 -8.67 9.74 15.31
C SER A 150 -9.86 9.00 14.67
N PRO A 151 -10.94 8.71 15.42
CA PRO A 151 -12.16 8.13 14.85
C PRO A 151 -12.76 8.94 13.70
N ALA A 152 -12.66 10.27 13.77
CA ALA A 152 -13.12 11.16 12.71
C ALA A 152 -12.31 10.97 11.42
N LEU A 153 -11.02 10.69 11.52
CA LEU A 153 -10.18 10.40 10.36
C LEU A 153 -10.48 9.03 9.77
N ASN A 154 -10.74 8.01 10.61
CA ASN A 154 -11.20 6.70 10.13
C ASN A 154 -12.48 6.83 9.31
N GLN A 155 -13.49 7.53 9.82
CA GLN A 155 -14.75 7.78 9.13
C GLN A 155 -14.53 8.55 7.82
N TRP A 156 -13.69 9.59 7.85
CA TRP A 156 -13.36 10.36 6.66
C TRP A 156 -12.72 9.48 5.57
N ARG A 157 -11.74 8.66 5.93
CA ARG A 157 -11.07 7.76 4.99
C ARG A 157 -12.00 6.67 4.44
N ALA A 158 -12.84 6.09 5.29
CA ALA A 158 -13.82 5.10 4.87
C ALA A 158 -14.83 5.70 3.86
N ALA A 159 -15.39 6.87 4.17
CA ALA A 159 -16.29 7.59 3.26
C ALA A 159 -15.58 8.00 1.95
N TYR A 160 -14.30 8.38 2.05
CA TYR A 160 -13.50 8.73 0.89
C TYR A 160 -13.30 7.53 -0.05
N ARG A 161 -12.97 6.33 0.48
CA ARG A 161 -12.82 5.10 -0.30
C ARG A 161 -14.15 4.61 -0.86
N GLN A 162 -15.22 4.71 -0.08
CA GLN A 162 -16.57 4.34 -0.51
C GLN A 162 -17.01 5.12 -1.75
N ARG A 163 -16.62 6.39 -1.87
CA ARG A 163 -16.89 7.21 -3.06
C ARG A 163 -16.28 6.60 -4.33
N TRP A 164 -15.21 5.81 -4.19
CA TRP A 164 -14.49 5.15 -5.27
C TRP A 164 -14.76 3.63 -5.30
N GLY A 165 -15.87 3.19 -4.73
CA GLY A 165 -16.32 1.81 -4.80
C GLY A 165 -15.59 0.82 -3.90
N ALA A 166 -14.72 1.30 -2.99
CA ALA A 166 -14.01 0.45 -2.06
C ALA A 166 -14.59 0.53 -0.65
N GLU A 167 -14.93 -0.62 -0.08
CA GLU A 167 -15.28 -0.75 1.34
C GLU A 167 -13.99 -0.73 2.19
N THR A 168 -14.09 -0.35 3.46
CA THR A 168 -12.97 -0.40 4.40
C THR A 168 -13.30 -1.33 5.55
N LEU A 169 -12.40 -2.29 5.83
CA LEU A 169 -12.42 -3.11 7.04
C LEU A 169 -11.26 -2.70 7.93
N GLU A 170 -11.58 -2.20 9.14
CA GLU A 170 -10.57 -1.91 10.16
C GLU A 170 -10.11 -3.22 10.79
N VAL A 171 -8.78 -3.46 10.76
CA VAL A 171 -8.13 -4.66 11.31
C VAL A 171 -7.21 -4.30 12.46
N GLY A 172 -6.88 -5.28 13.32
CA GLY A 172 -5.98 -5.05 14.47
C GLY A 172 -6.69 -4.49 15.71
N VAL A 173 -8.00 -4.32 15.67
CA VAL A 173 -8.84 -3.94 16.82
C VAL A 173 -9.44 -5.16 17.49
N SER A 174 -9.69 -6.22 16.74
CA SER A 174 -10.33 -7.45 17.19
C SER A 174 -9.58 -8.68 16.70
N GLU A 175 -9.49 -9.70 17.56
CA GLU A 175 -8.97 -11.03 17.20
C GLU A 175 -9.82 -11.72 16.10
N PHE A 176 -11.06 -11.25 15.91
CA PHE A 176 -11.98 -11.77 14.89
C PHE A 176 -11.72 -11.22 13.48
N SER A 177 -10.81 -10.27 13.31
CA SER A 177 -10.52 -9.67 11.99
C SER A 177 -10.19 -10.72 10.93
N PHE A 178 -9.47 -11.77 11.30
CA PHE A 178 -9.09 -12.86 10.39
C PHE A 178 -10.31 -13.66 9.89
N VAL A 179 -11.27 -13.93 10.78
CA VAL A 179 -12.52 -14.63 10.46
C VAL A 179 -13.39 -13.79 9.54
N GLU A 180 -13.43 -12.48 9.78
CA GLU A 180 -14.19 -11.57 8.94
C GLU A 180 -13.62 -11.46 7.54
N ILE A 181 -12.29 -11.38 7.41
CA ILE A 181 -11.62 -11.40 6.10
C ILE A 181 -11.94 -12.71 5.36
N ALA A 182 -11.87 -13.86 6.05
CA ALA A 182 -12.20 -15.14 5.45
C ALA A 182 -13.65 -15.22 4.94
N ARG A 183 -14.60 -14.61 5.68
CA ARG A 183 -16.00 -14.50 5.24
C ARG A 183 -16.15 -13.64 3.98
N LEU A 184 -15.44 -12.53 3.90
CA LEU A 184 -15.48 -11.64 2.72
C LEU A 184 -14.96 -12.38 1.48
N LEU A 185 -13.84 -13.09 1.60
CA LEU A 185 -13.28 -13.91 0.54
C LEU A 185 -14.27 -15.01 0.12
N GLY A 186 -14.89 -15.73 1.08
CA GLY A 186 -15.91 -16.73 0.80
C GLY A 186 -17.18 -16.20 0.13
N ARG A 187 -17.39 -14.88 0.14
CA ARG A 187 -18.46 -14.18 -0.61
C ARG A 187 -17.99 -13.67 -1.98
N GLY A 188 -16.83 -14.08 -2.45
CA GLY A 188 -16.27 -13.68 -3.73
C GLY A 188 -15.70 -12.26 -3.78
N LYS A 189 -15.47 -11.61 -2.62
CA LYS A 189 -14.90 -10.27 -2.59
C LYS A 189 -13.39 -10.27 -2.81
N CYS A 190 -12.86 -9.20 -3.42
CA CYS A 190 -11.44 -8.91 -3.41
C CYS A 190 -11.08 -8.20 -2.10
N VAL A 191 -10.04 -8.66 -1.43
CA VAL A 191 -9.52 -8.04 -0.21
C VAL A 191 -8.13 -7.50 -0.48
N ALA A 192 -7.95 -6.17 -0.39
CA ALA A 192 -6.67 -5.51 -0.61
C ALA A 192 -5.93 -5.29 0.71
N MET A 193 -4.63 -5.59 0.72
CA MET A 193 -3.75 -5.41 1.87
C MET A 193 -2.33 -5.04 1.47
N LEU A 194 -1.65 -4.29 2.35
CA LEU A 194 -0.24 -3.97 2.23
C LEU A 194 0.56 -4.85 3.19
N ILE A 195 1.71 -5.36 2.75
CA ILE A 195 2.45 -6.40 3.49
C ILE A 195 3.85 -6.00 3.96
N ASP A 196 4.34 -4.84 3.57
CA ASP A 196 5.69 -4.33 3.85
C ASP A 196 5.78 -3.49 5.14
N ARG A 197 4.70 -3.45 5.94
CA ARG A 197 4.65 -2.87 7.30
C ARG A 197 3.89 -3.79 8.23
N PRO A 198 4.48 -4.92 8.62
CA PRO A 198 3.84 -5.81 9.57
C PRO A 198 3.58 -5.09 10.89
N HIS A 199 2.43 -5.33 11.51
CA HIS A 199 2.00 -4.68 12.74
C HIS A 199 1.73 -5.72 13.83
N GLY A 200 2.03 -5.35 15.07
CA GLY A 200 1.75 -6.19 16.24
C GLY A 200 2.63 -7.45 16.28
N ASN A 201 2.08 -8.51 16.86
CA ASN A 201 2.73 -9.82 16.99
C ASN A 201 2.48 -10.73 15.77
N GLY A 202 2.12 -10.14 14.62
CA GLY A 202 1.90 -10.92 13.40
C GLY A 202 3.20 -11.57 12.92
N ASP A 203 3.09 -12.81 12.43
CA ASP A 203 4.23 -13.52 11.88
C ASP A 203 4.81 -12.79 10.67
N VAL A 204 6.12 -12.66 10.66
CA VAL A 204 6.87 -12.02 9.59
C VAL A 204 7.94 -12.94 9.04
N VAL A 205 8.24 -12.76 7.78
CA VAL A 205 9.41 -13.36 7.12
C VAL A 205 10.36 -12.23 6.74
N LEU A 206 11.62 -12.37 7.15
CA LEU A 206 12.70 -11.51 6.68
C LEU A 206 13.09 -11.96 5.27
N VAL A 207 12.97 -11.07 4.32
CA VAL A 207 13.24 -11.30 2.90
C VAL A 207 14.53 -10.60 2.53
N ASP A 208 15.45 -11.34 1.92
CA ASP A 208 16.73 -10.80 1.48
C ASP A 208 16.53 -9.87 0.27
N PHE A 209 16.93 -8.62 0.45
CA PHE A 209 17.10 -7.63 -0.61
C PHE A 209 18.61 -7.45 -0.87
N PRO A 210 19.03 -6.79 -1.96
CA PRO A 210 20.44 -6.74 -2.35
C PRO A 210 21.40 -6.30 -1.25
N HIS A 211 20.94 -5.51 -0.28
CA HIS A 211 21.81 -4.94 0.76
C HIS A 211 21.26 -5.04 2.18
N GLY A 212 20.26 -5.89 2.41
CA GLY A 212 19.71 -6.14 3.74
C GLY A 212 18.40 -6.88 3.70
N GLN A 213 17.73 -6.96 4.82
CA GLN A 213 16.49 -7.71 4.97
C GLN A 213 15.30 -6.77 5.18
N VAL A 214 14.20 -7.08 4.53
CA VAL A 214 12.92 -6.37 4.67
C VAL A 214 11.88 -7.33 5.23
N PRO A 215 11.15 -6.96 6.29
CA PRO A 215 10.11 -7.80 6.87
C PRO A 215 8.83 -7.75 6.02
N PHE A 216 8.27 -8.91 5.72
CA PHE A 216 7.00 -9.08 5.05
C PHE A 216 6.03 -9.90 5.90
N SER A 217 4.76 -9.49 5.92
CA SER A 217 3.70 -10.21 6.63
C SER A 217 3.35 -11.54 5.96
N THR A 218 3.20 -12.58 6.76
CA THR A 218 2.71 -13.90 6.32
C THR A 218 1.18 -13.97 6.18
N GLY A 219 0.47 -12.94 6.64
CA GLY A 219 -1.00 -12.90 6.72
C GLY A 219 -1.71 -13.29 5.42
N PRO A 220 -1.31 -12.80 4.23
CA PRO A 220 -1.94 -13.22 2.97
C PRO A 220 -1.83 -14.72 2.70
N VAL A 221 -0.68 -15.32 3.03
CA VAL A 221 -0.46 -16.76 2.81
C VAL A 221 -1.36 -17.60 3.72
N TRP A 222 -1.45 -17.23 5.01
CA TRP A 222 -2.36 -17.87 5.95
C TRP A 222 -3.82 -17.76 5.51
N LEU A 223 -4.26 -16.58 5.06
CA LEU A 223 -5.61 -16.37 4.54
C LEU A 223 -5.88 -17.20 3.30
N SER A 224 -4.93 -17.26 2.37
CA SER A 224 -5.04 -18.08 1.16
C SER A 224 -5.15 -19.55 1.47
N LEU A 225 -4.31 -20.09 2.38
CA LEU A 225 -4.37 -21.47 2.82
C LEU A 225 -5.68 -21.83 3.53
N LEU A 226 -6.26 -20.89 4.27
CA LEU A 226 -7.53 -21.08 4.98
C LEU A 226 -8.73 -21.08 4.04
N THR A 227 -8.73 -20.20 3.04
CA THR A 227 -9.92 -19.91 2.22
C THR A 227 -9.84 -20.50 0.82
N GLY A 228 -8.64 -20.83 0.36
CA GLY A 228 -8.35 -21.19 -1.04
C GLY A 228 -8.38 -19.99 -2.00
N ALA A 229 -8.49 -18.76 -1.48
CA ALA A 229 -8.44 -17.55 -2.29
C ALA A 229 -7.03 -17.33 -2.86
N PRO A 230 -6.86 -17.06 -4.15
CA PRO A 230 -5.55 -16.76 -4.74
C PRO A 230 -4.99 -15.42 -4.24
N ILE A 231 -3.66 -15.34 -4.18
CA ILE A 231 -2.94 -14.10 -3.85
C ILE A 231 -2.48 -13.47 -5.15
N ILE A 232 -2.86 -12.22 -5.40
CA ILE A 232 -2.49 -11.45 -6.58
C ILE A 232 -1.54 -10.33 -6.15
N PRO A 233 -0.23 -10.45 -6.40
CA PRO A 233 0.69 -9.37 -6.17
C PRO A 233 0.39 -8.24 -7.16
N SER A 234 0.33 -7.00 -6.67
CA SER A 234 0.05 -5.83 -7.52
C SER A 234 0.91 -4.64 -7.13
N THR A 235 1.24 -3.82 -8.10
CA THR A 235 2.03 -2.61 -7.91
C THR A 235 1.34 -1.40 -8.53
N ILE A 236 1.56 -0.24 -7.93
CA ILE A 236 1.13 1.06 -8.46
C ILE A 236 2.31 2.00 -8.35
N LEU A 237 2.83 2.46 -9.48
CA LEU A 237 4.00 3.32 -9.57
C LEU A 237 3.69 4.57 -10.37
N ALA A 238 4.22 5.71 -9.93
CA ALA A 238 4.18 6.92 -10.73
C ALA A 238 5.13 6.80 -11.93
N THR A 239 4.67 7.23 -13.10
CA THR A 239 5.45 7.27 -14.33
C THR A 239 6.15 8.62 -14.51
N GLU A 240 7.04 8.73 -15.47
CA GLU A 240 7.72 9.99 -15.81
C GLU A 240 6.75 11.08 -16.23
N SER A 241 5.61 10.71 -16.83
CA SER A 241 4.55 11.63 -17.18
C SER A 241 3.84 12.23 -15.96
N GLY A 242 4.09 11.68 -14.77
CA GLY A 242 3.41 12.02 -13.52
C GLY A 242 2.02 11.40 -13.40
N ARG A 243 1.69 10.41 -14.25
CA ARG A 243 0.54 9.53 -14.09
C ARG A 243 0.97 8.25 -13.39
N TYR A 244 0.11 7.22 -13.36
CA TYR A 244 0.38 5.98 -12.64
C TYR A 244 0.24 4.78 -13.56
N ALA A 245 1.19 3.86 -13.46
CA ALA A 245 1.10 2.52 -14.04
C ALA A 245 0.67 1.54 -12.94
N MET A 246 -0.31 0.72 -13.26
CA MET A 246 -0.83 -0.32 -12.37
C MET A 246 -0.60 -1.68 -13.02
N GLU A 247 -0.12 -2.63 -12.22
CA GLU A 247 0.15 -3.98 -12.67
C GLU A 247 -0.33 -4.99 -11.65
N ALA A 248 -1.09 -6.00 -12.11
CA ALA A 248 -1.46 -7.17 -11.34
C ALA A 248 -0.73 -8.38 -11.93
N LEU A 249 0.13 -8.99 -11.12
CA LEU A 249 0.93 -10.14 -11.53
C LEU A 249 0.11 -11.43 -11.51
N PRO A 250 0.58 -12.53 -12.12
CA PRO A 250 -0.07 -13.81 -12.06
C PRO A 250 -0.33 -14.25 -10.60
N PRO A 251 -1.50 -14.85 -10.32
CA PRO A 251 -1.89 -15.23 -8.97
C PRO A 251 -1.03 -16.36 -8.42
N LEU A 252 -0.66 -16.26 -7.15
CA LEU A 252 -0.09 -17.35 -6.37
C LEU A 252 -1.22 -18.15 -5.73
N ARG A 253 -1.12 -19.48 -5.79
CA ARG A 253 -2.08 -20.42 -5.19
C ARG A 253 -1.31 -21.35 -4.23
N PRO A 254 -1.12 -20.94 -2.97
CA PRO A 254 -0.38 -21.74 -2.00
C PRO A 254 -1.01 -23.13 -1.83
N ASN A 255 -0.18 -24.16 -1.88
CA ASN A 255 -0.54 -25.53 -1.52
C ASN A 255 0.54 -26.07 -0.59
N CYS A 256 0.14 -26.46 0.64
CA CYS A 256 1.03 -26.99 1.67
C CYS A 256 0.65 -28.42 2.06
N GLU A 257 -0.03 -29.17 1.19
CA GLU A 257 -0.39 -30.57 1.45
C GLU A 257 0.88 -31.42 1.58
N GLY A 258 0.96 -32.20 2.66
CA GLY A 258 2.10 -33.09 2.92
C GLY A 258 3.40 -32.40 3.34
N ALA A 259 3.42 -31.07 3.49
CA ALA A 259 4.59 -30.31 3.92
C ALA A 259 4.45 -29.78 5.35
N ASP A 260 5.59 -29.44 5.98
CA ASP A 260 5.56 -28.63 7.20
C ASP A 260 4.93 -27.27 6.88
N ARG A 261 3.84 -26.96 7.58
CA ARG A 261 3.02 -25.80 7.29
C ARG A 261 3.77 -24.48 7.50
N ALA A 262 4.61 -24.41 8.53
CA ALA A 262 5.40 -23.22 8.82
C ALA A 262 6.48 -22.98 7.75
N ALA A 263 7.16 -24.04 7.33
CA ALA A 263 8.14 -23.99 6.25
C ALA A 263 7.49 -23.60 4.91
N CYS A 264 6.31 -24.14 4.61
CA CYS A 264 5.55 -23.80 3.41
C CYS A 264 5.11 -22.33 3.43
N VAL A 265 4.53 -21.82 4.51
CA VAL A 265 4.13 -20.41 4.66
C VAL A 265 5.33 -19.49 4.46
N ARG A 266 6.47 -19.84 5.04
CA ARG A 266 7.71 -19.08 4.84
C ARG A 266 8.13 -19.06 3.37
N ALA A 267 8.16 -20.21 2.70
CA ALA A 267 8.57 -20.33 1.29
C ALA A 267 7.66 -19.51 0.36
N VAL A 268 6.33 -19.62 0.53
CA VAL A 268 5.37 -18.86 -0.28
C VAL A 268 5.45 -17.36 0.03
N THR A 269 5.71 -16.96 1.27
CA THR A 269 5.91 -15.54 1.61
C THR A 269 7.17 -14.99 0.94
N LEU A 270 8.25 -15.77 0.87
CA LEU A 270 9.47 -15.39 0.13
C LEU A 270 9.18 -15.23 -1.36
N GLU A 271 8.44 -16.16 -1.97
CA GLU A 271 8.02 -16.08 -3.37
C GLU A 271 7.14 -14.84 -3.63
N LEU A 272 6.16 -14.58 -2.75
CA LEU A 272 5.31 -13.39 -2.83
C LEU A 272 6.13 -12.09 -2.74
N ALA A 273 7.04 -12.01 -1.80
CA ALA A 273 7.88 -10.82 -1.61
C ALA A 273 8.86 -10.60 -2.78
N ASP A 274 9.33 -11.67 -3.41
CA ASP A 274 10.21 -11.59 -4.58
C ASP A 274 9.54 -10.87 -5.76
N ARG A 275 8.21 -10.96 -5.88
CA ARG A 275 7.43 -10.23 -6.89
C ARG A 275 7.55 -8.69 -6.75
N PHE A 276 7.92 -8.21 -5.57
CA PHE A 276 8.11 -6.79 -5.29
C PHE A 276 9.57 -6.34 -5.37
N ARG A 277 10.52 -7.28 -5.49
CA ARG A 277 11.96 -6.97 -5.50
C ARG A 277 12.32 -6.02 -6.65
N GLU A 278 11.97 -6.38 -7.87
CA GLU A 278 12.28 -5.57 -9.05
C GLU A 278 11.63 -4.18 -9.00
N PRO A 279 10.31 -4.03 -8.76
CA PRO A 279 9.68 -2.72 -8.61
C PRO A 279 10.31 -1.84 -7.53
N LEU A 280 10.64 -2.40 -6.37
CA LEU A 280 11.24 -1.65 -5.27
C LEU A 280 12.69 -1.24 -5.56
N CYS A 281 13.49 -2.12 -6.15
CA CYS A 281 14.88 -1.82 -6.47
C CYS A 281 15.01 -0.82 -7.64
N ASN A 282 14.11 -0.89 -8.63
CA ASN A 282 14.12 0.03 -9.76
C ASN A 282 13.53 1.40 -9.42
N HIS A 283 12.60 1.47 -8.46
CA HIS A 283 11.94 2.70 -8.04
C HIS A 283 12.00 2.91 -6.51
N PRO A 284 13.20 2.89 -5.91
CA PRO A 284 13.34 2.94 -4.44
C PRO A 284 12.79 4.24 -3.84
N ASP A 285 12.83 5.35 -4.57
CA ASP A 285 12.30 6.64 -4.17
C ASP A 285 10.77 6.76 -4.26
N GLN A 286 10.08 5.70 -4.70
CA GLN A 286 8.63 5.54 -4.63
C GLN A 286 8.19 4.56 -3.53
N TRP A 287 9.12 3.98 -2.78
CA TRP A 287 8.78 3.18 -1.60
C TRP A 287 8.66 4.09 -0.38
N TYR A 288 7.43 4.29 0.07
CA TYR A 288 7.10 5.26 1.13
C TYR A 288 7.22 4.64 2.53
N GLN A 289 8.42 4.17 2.88
CA GLN A 289 8.70 3.54 4.15
C GLN A 289 9.31 4.55 5.13
N PHE A 290 8.45 5.22 5.91
CA PHE A 290 8.85 6.24 6.89
C PHE A 290 9.00 5.69 8.32
N ALA A 291 8.65 4.43 8.55
CA ALA A 291 8.85 3.75 9.82
C ALA A 291 10.17 2.95 9.81
N PRO A 292 10.92 2.87 10.93
CA PRO A 292 12.13 2.07 10.99
C PRO A 292 11.78 0.58 10.90
N LEU A 293 12.36 -0.11 9.93
CA LEU A 293 12.16 -1.56 9.74
C LEU A 293 12.92 -2.38 10.77
N SER A 294 14.06 -1.88 11.26
CA SER A 294 14.91 -2.54 12.27
C SER A 294 14.23 -2.75 13.63
N ARG A 295 13.16 -2.01 13.92
CA ARG A 295 12.43 -2.11 15.20
C ARG A 295 11.25 -3.10 15.16
N LEU A 296 10.99 -3.73 14.03
CA LEU A 296 9.90 -4.69 13.90
C LEU A 296 10.30 -6.09 14.40
N HIS A 297 11.52 -6.23 14.98
CA HIS A 297 12.10 -7.49 15.43
C HIS A 297 12.38 -7.54 16.94
N SER A 298 12.02 -6.49 17.71
CA SER A 298 12.22 -6.45 19.15
C SER A 298 10.92 -6.52 19.93
#